data_c240ce53541fef8e3cd441ea31018ca9
#
_entry.id   c240ce53541fef8e3cd441ea31018ca9
#
_cell.length_a   1.000
_cell.length_b   1.000
_cell.length_c   1.000
_cell.angle_alpha   90.00
_cell.angle_beta   90.00
_cell.angle_gamma   90.00
#
_symmetry.space_group_name_H-M   'P 1'
#
loop_
_entity.id
_entity.type
_entity.pdbx_description
1 polymer ?
#
loop_
_entity_poly.entity_id
_entity_poly.type
_entity_poly.pdbx_seq_one_letter_code
_entity_poly.pdbx_strand_id
1 'polypeptide(L)'
;DGYIPDGEMFARWAQLGAFSPLMRFHAKKDLFWHPARTCPDGWDGGSRLPWEWGPTVLESIRNSVRLRAALNPYIYTLMRAAHDTGVPLCRGMYLDWPERDEAYRFDQYLFGEAFLVAPAMRPSGDGQHGVTERSLWLPEGAWYDYFTGKRLEGGCEITRTSDLRSFPLYVRAGSLVPMTEPGDYVSAPLTTLTLRAYAPVGNCRTTFDLYEDEGENFDYEKGLNRRTLLTYDCSDGIQRLSVETPRGDYPEAVAERTCNVEIVGTPKPALVTVNGVVCNTWSWDNDLLTVRCGTVSA
;
A
#
# COMPACT_ATOMS: atom_id res chain seq x y z
N ASP A 1 17.80 -14.30 -25.80
CA ASP A 1 16.46 -14.85 -26.01
C ASP A 1 15.47 -13.83 -25.48
N GLY A 2 14.76 -13.14 -26.43
CA GLY A 2 13.75 -12.16 -26.08
C GLY A 2 12.53 -12.85 -25.48
N TYR A 3 12.33 -12.71 -24.18
CA TYR A 3 11.15 -13.25 -23.52
C TYR A 3 9.98 -12.28 -23.72
N ILE A 4 8.92 -12.73 -24.37
CA ILE A 4 7.66 -11.99 -24.44
C ILE A 4 6.92 -12.26 -23.11
N PRO A 5 6.69 -11.23 -22.28
CA PRO A 5 5.89 -11.43 -21.07
C PRO A 5 4.49 -11.88 -21.47
N ASP A 6 4.00 -12.90 -20.78
CA ASP A 6 2.59 -13.28 -20.87
C ASP A 6 1.72 -12.38 -19.97
N GLY A 7 0.41 -12.54 -20.05
CA GLY A 7 -0.53 -11.75 -19.26
C GLY A 7 -0.35 -11.92 -17.75
N GLU A 8 0.01 -13.13 -17.29
CA GLU A 8 0.30 -13.39 -15.87
C GLU A 8 1.52 -12.59 -15.41
N MET A 9 2.63 -12.67 -16.15
CA MET A 9 3.84 -11.93 -15.81
C MET A 9 3.57 -10.42 -15.77
N PHE A 10 2.81 -9.90 -16.73
CA PHE A 10 2.46 -8.48 -16.76
C PHE A 10 1.65 -8.06 -15.52
N ALA A 11 0.66 -8.87 -15.12
CA ALA A 11 -0.10 -8.64 -13.89
C ALA A 11 0.77 -8.71 -12.63
N ARG A 12 1.67 -9.72 -12.53
CA ARG A 12 2.59 -9.86 -11.38
C ARG A 12 3.57 -8.70 -11.26
N TRP A 13 4.08 -8.20 -12.39
CA TRP A 13 4.91 -6.99 -12.39
C TRP A 13 4.14 -5.74 -11.96
N ALA A 14 2.86 -5.63 -12.29
CA ALA A 14 2.02 -4.54 -11.80
C ALA A 14 1.78 -4.64 -10.28
N GLN A 15 1.55 -5.85 -9.76
CA GLN A 15 1.44 -6.10 -8.33
C GLN A 15 2.72 -5.70 -7.57
N LEU A 16 3.89 -6.12 -8.07
CA LEU A 16 5.18 -5.71 -7.50
C LEU A 16 5.39 -4.20 -7.62
N GLY A 17 5.06 -3.61 -8.78
CA GLY A 17 5.18 -2.18 -9.02
C GLY A 17 4.37 -1.33 -8.04
N ALA A 18 3.19 -1.80 -7.62
CA ALA A 18 2.37 -1.10 -6.63
C ALA A 18 3.07 -0.92 -5.29
N PHE A 19 4.00 -1.80 -4.94
CA PHE A 19 4.82 -1.78 -3.73
C PHE A 19 6.31 -1.56 -4.02
N SER A 20 6.61 -0.78 -5.05
CA SER A 20 7.95 -0.30 -5.37
C SER A 20 8.02 1.22 -5.21
N PRO A 21 9.20 1.83 -5.01
CA PRO A 21 9.32 3.29 -4.90
C PRO A 21 8.78 4.01 -6.12
N LEU A 22 9.03 3.46 -7.31
CA LEU A 22 8.52 3.95 -8.60
C LEU A 22 7.72 2.86 -9.29
N MET A 23 6.60 3.25 -9.90
CA MET A 23 5.79 2.37 -10.75
C MET A 23 5.53 3.07 -12.08
N ARG A 24 5.88 2.40 -13.18
CA ARG A 24 5.48 2.86 -14.52
C ARG A 24 5.37 1.68 -15.48
N PHE A 25 4.45 1.78 -16.42
CA PHE A 25 4.42 0.92 -17.58
C PHE A 25 5.33 1.52 -18.66
N HIS A 26 6.31 0.75 -19.11
CA HIS A 26 7.29 1.21 -20.07
C HIS A 26 7.41 0.21 -21.22
N ALA A 27 7.25 0.68 -22.43
CA ALA A 27 7.54 -0.06 -23.65
C ALA A 27 8.53 0.73 -24.50
N LYS A 28 9.52 0.04 -25.03
CA LYS A 28 10.40 0.59 -26.04
C LYS A 28 9.87 0.12 -27.40
N LYS A 29 9.42 1.06 -28.22
CA LYS A 29 9.06 0.78 -29.59
C LYS A 29 10.28 1.05 -30.45
N ASP A 30 11.03 0.01 -30.80
CA ASP A 30 12.25 0.11 -31.59
C ASP A 30 12.03 0.52 -33.06
N LEU A 31 10.80 0.78 -33.46
CA LEU A 31 10.41 1.10 -34.84
C LEU A 31 11.05 2.39 -35.39
N PHE A 32 11.55 3.28 -34.55
CA PHE A 32 12.13 4.55 -35.03
C PHE A 32 13.63 4.51 -35.30
N TRP A 33 14.38 3.54 -34.75
CA TRP A 33 15.84 3.55 -34.83
C TRP A 33 16.43 2.50 -35.77
N HIS A 34 15.67 1.44 -36.12
CA HIS A 34 16.14 0.42 -37.04
C HIS A 34 15.01 -0.11 -37.94
N PRO A 35 14.66 0.61 -39.04
CA PRO A 35 13.63 0.14 -39.97
C PRO A 35 13.98 -1.20 -40.69
N ALA A 36 15.23 -1.69 -40.55
CA ALA A 36 15.69 -2.95 -41.08
C ALA A 36 15.79 -4.10 -40.04
N ARG A 37 15.52 -3.85 -38.76
CA ARG A 37 15.36 -4.88 -37.76
C ARG A 37 13.88 -5.17 -37.55
N THR A 38 13.27 -5.78 -38.50
CA THR A 38 12.19 -6.72 -38.17
C THR A 38 12.84 -7.77 -37.29
N CYS A 39 12.49 -7.83 -36.02
CA CYS A 39 12.83 -9.01 -35.21
C CYS A 39 12.40 -10.23 -36.00
N PRO A 40 13.29 -11.19 -36.27
CA PRO A 40 12.97 -12.36 -37.10
C PRO A 40 11.73 -13.10 -36.62
N ASP A 41 11.32 -12.90 -35.36
CA ASP A 41 10.22 -13.57 -34.70
C ASP A 41 8.99 -12.67 -34.49
N GLY A 42 8.88 -11.52 -35.18
CA GLY A 42 7.74 -10.60 -35.03
C GLY A 42 7.68 -9.91 -33.64
N TRP A 43 8.80 -9.83 -32.95
CA TRP A 43 8.88 -9.30 -31.59
C TRP A 43 8.82 -7.76 -31.62
N ASP A 44 7.65 -7.21 -31.35
CA ASP A 44 7.41 -5.77 -31.21
C ASP A 44 7.58 -5.27 -29.76
N GLY A 45 8.12 -6.10 -28.89
CA GLY A 45 8.26 -5.81 -27.47
C GLY A 45 6.98 -6.05 -26.64
N GLY A 46 5.91 -6.49 -27.29
CA GLY A 46 4.60 -6.73 -26.68
C GLY A 46 3.89 -5.46 -26.25
N SER A 47 2.58 -5.46 -26.27
CA SER A 47 1.77 -4.35 -25.78
C SER A 47 1.95 -4.17 -24.28
N ARG A 48 2.02 -2.91 -23.84
CA ARG A 48 1.95 -2.50 -22.42
C ARG A 48 0.61 -1.87 -22.08
N LEU A 49 -0.38 -2.04 -22.94
CA LEU A 49 -1.74 -1.57 -22.75
C LEU A 49 -2.53 -2.65 -21.99
N PRO A 50 -2.90 -2.42 -20.73
CA PRO A 50 -3.49 -3.46 -19.89
C PRO A 50 -4.75 -4.13 -20.46
N TRP A 51 -5.52 -3.39 -21.24
CA TRP A 51 -6.76 -3.88 -21.86
C TRP A 51 -6.57 -4.86 -23.02
N GLU A 52 -5.36 -5.01 -23.54
CA GLU A 52 -5.06 -5.97 -24.61
C GLU A 52 -4.78 -7.39 -24.10
N TRP A 53 -4.64 -7.56 -22.77
CA TRP A 53 -4.29 -8.82 -22.12
C TRP A 53 -5.48 -9.60 -21.55
N GLY A 54 -6.69 -9.17 -21.87
CA GLY A 54 -7.92 -9.79 -21.41
C GLY A 54 -8.41 -9.27 -20.04
N PRO A 55 -9.66 -9.63 -19.68
CA PRO A 55 -10.33 -9.01 -18.53
C PRO A 55 -9.69 -9.31 -17.18
N THR A 56 -9.20 -10.50 -16.95
CA THR A 56 -8.58 -10.91 -15.66
C THR A 56 -7.28 -10.17 -15.42
N VAL A 57 -6.43 -10.03 -16.45
CA VAL A 57 -5.17 -9.28 -16.36
C VAL A 57 -5.46 -7.79 -16.17
N LEU A 58 -6.41 -7.25 -16.94
CA LEU A 58 -6.84 -5.85 -16.80
C LEU A 58 -7.35 -5.56 -15.38
N GLU A 59 -8.17 -6.44 -14.81
CA GLU A 59 -8.67 -6.30 -13.43
C GLU A 59 -7.53 -6.29 -12.41
N SER A 60 -6.60 -7.24 -12.51
CA SER A 60 -5.42 -7.32 -11.64
C SER A 60 -4.58 -6.05 -11.68
N ILE A 61 -4.27 -5.56 -12.89
CA ILE A 61 -3.48 -4.35 -13.07
C ILE A 61 -4.23 -3.12 -12.56
N ARG A 62 -5.53 -2.99 -12.85
CA ARG A 62 -6.36 -1.90 -12.37
C ARG A 62 -6.40 -1.85 -10.85
N ASN A 63 -6.56 -2.99 -10.18
CA ASN A 63 -6.58 -3.08 -8.73
C ASN A 63 -5.22 -2.69 -8.13
N SER A 64 -4.12 -3.12 -8.74
CA SER A 64 -2.76 -2.75 -8.32
C SER A 64 -2.51 -1.25 -8.45
N VAL A 65 -2.90 -0.63 -9.56
CA VAL A 65 -2.76 0.82 -9.78
C VAL A 65 -3.63 1.62 -8.81
N ARG A 66 -4.88 1.20 -8.60
CA ARG A 66 -5.78 1.85 -7.64
C ARG A 66 -5.27 1.73 -6.20
N LEU A 67 -4.78 0.56 -5.82
CA LEU A 67 -4.19 0.37 -4.50
C LEU A 67 -2.98 1.29 -4.28
N ARG A 68 -2.09 1.38 -5.27
CA ARG A 68 -0.96 2.31 -5.19
C ARG A 68 -1.41 3.76 -5.09
N ALA A 69 -2.40 4.17 -5.88
CA ALA A 69 -2.95 5.54 -5.82
C ALA A 69 -3.59 5.82 -4.45
N ALA A 70 -4.32 4.84 -3.90
CA ALA A 70 -4.88 4.97 -2.56
C ALA A 70 -3.80 5.10 -1.48
N LEU A 71 -2.66 4.44 -1.63
CA LEU A 71 -1.52 4.50 -0.70
C LEU A 71 -0.65 5.76 -0.89
N ASN A 72 -0.99 6.67 -1.80
CA ASN A 72 -0.16 7.85 -2.09
C ASN A 72 0.21 8.65 -0.82
N PRO A 73 -0.68 8.96 0.14
CA PRO A 73 -0.31 9.69 1.35
C PRO A 73 0.73 8.94 2.20
N TYR A 74 0.60 7.61 2.30
CA TYR A 74 1.56 6.76 2.99
C TYR A 74 2.91 6.76 2.29
N ILE A 75 2.92 6.53 0.97
CA ILE A 75 4.13 6.44 0.16
C ILE A 75 4.88 7.78 0.16
N TYR A 76 4.18 8.89 -0.08
CA TYR A 76 4.78 10.21 -0.17
C TYR A 76 5.44 10.62 1.16
N THR A 77 4.75 10.38 2.27
CA THR A 77 5.31 10.62 3.61
C THR A 77 6.58 9.81 3.85
N LEU A 78 6.58 8.52 3.49
CA LEU A 78 7.76 7.67 3.69
C LEU A 78 8.90 7.98 2.72
N MET A 79 8.61 8.47 1.52
CA MET A 79 9.65 9.00 0.61
C MET A 79 10.27 10.27 1.19
N ARG A 80 9.48 11.13 1.83
CA ARG A 80 10.01 12.27 2.58
C ARG A 80 10.85 11.82 3.77
N ALA A 81 10.40 10.85 4.53
CA ALA A 81 11.19 10.27 5.62
C ALA A 81 12.51 9.66 5.12
N ALA A 82 12.51 9.00 3.96
CA ALA A 82 13.71 8.47 3.34
C ALA A 82 14.70 9.59 2.95
N HIS A 83 14.21 10.72 2.43
CA HIS A 83 15.02 11.90 2.17
C HIS A 83 15.64 12.47 3.46
N ASP A 84 14.86 12.56 4.53
CA ASP A 84 15.30 13.18 5.79
C ASP A 84 16.23 12.28 6.62
N THR A 85 16.07 10.96 6.56
CA THR A 85 16.73 10.00 7.47
C THR A 85 17.63 8.99 6.77
N GLY A 86 17.51 8.83 5.45
CA GLY A 86 18.19 7.79 4.70
C GLY A 86 17.54 6.39 4.81
N VAL A 87 16.46 6.21 5.60
CA VAL A 87 15.75 4.93 5.73
C VAL A 87 14.85 4.72 4.51
N PRO A 88 15.10 3.71 3.67
CA PRO A 88 14.35 3.55 2.42
C PRO A 88 12.93 3.05 2.65
N LEU A 89 12.02 3.42 1.72
CA LEU A 89 10.65 2.92 1.69
C LEU A 89 10.59 1.40 1.52
N CYS A 90 11.35 0.85 0.55
CA CYS A 90 11.53 -0.59 0.39
C CYS A 90 12.83 -1.01 1.06
N ARG A 91 12.75 -1.92 2.03
CA ARG A 91 13.92 -2.36 2.78
C ARG A 91 13.95 -3.85 3.02
N GLY A 92 15.16 -4.42 2.99
CA GLY A 92 15.36 -5.81 3.37
C GLY A 92 15.00 -6.03 4.84
N MET A 93 14.40 -7.16 5.13
CA MET A 93 13.92 -7.48 6.47
C MET A 93 15.05 -7.58 7.50
N TYR A 94 16.29 -7.86 7.05
CA TYR A 94 17.48 -7.90 7.91
C TYR A 94 17.79 -6.56 8.61
N LEU A 95 17.23 -5.44 8.15
CA LEU A 95 17.38 -4.15 8.84
C LEU A 95 16.61 -4.12 10.17
N ASP A 96 15.47 -4.81 10.24
CA ASP A 96 14.64 -4.88 11.44
C ASP A 96 14.95 -6.15 12.28
N TRP A 97 15.42 -7.25 11.65
CA TRP A 97 15.73 -8.54 12.28
C TRP A 97 17.10 -9.08 11.83
N PRO A 98 18.22 -8.38 12.14
CA PRO A 98 19.56 -8.79 11.67
C PRO A 98 20.04 -10.14 12.24
N GLU A 99 19.46 -10.59 13.35
CA GLU A 99 19.80 -11.86 14.04
C GLU A 99 19.02 -13.07 13.51
N ARG A 100 18.12 -12.85 12.54
CA ARG A 100 17.27 -13.92 11.99
C ARG A 100 17.73 -14.29 10.57
N ASP A 101 18.10 -15.53 10.35
CA ASP A 101 18.51 -16.02 9.03
C ASP A 101 17.39 -15.85 7.98
N GLU A 102 16.13 -16.02 8.39
CA GLU A 102 14.96 -15.87 7.53
C GLU A 102 14.80 -14.44 7.01
N ALA A 103 15.35 -13.44 7.71
CA ALA A 103 15.29 -12.04 7.31
C ALA A 103 16.21 -11.69 6.12
N TYR A 104 17.16 -12.59 5.77
CA TYR A 104 18.07 -12.42 4.63
C TYR A 104 17.52 -12.96 3.32
N ARG A 105 16.26 -13.35 3.29
CA ARG A 105 15.57 -13.74 2.06
C ARG A 105 15.48 -12.57 1.11
N PHE A 106 15.82 -12.79 -0.18
CA PHE A 106 15.77 -11.78 -1.23
C PHE A 106 14.40 -11.65 -1.90
N ASP A 107 13.47 -12.52 -1.56
CA ASP A 107 12.19 -12.74 -2.23
C ASP A 107 10.99 -12.17 -1.44
N GLN A 108 11.25 -11.45 -0.34
CA GLN A 108 10.30 -10.69 0.45
C GLN A 108 10.97 -9.46 1.08
N TYR A 109 10.21 -8.42 1.36
CA TYR A 109 10.74 -7.17 1.88
C TYR A 109 9.66 -6.38 2.64
N LEU A 110 10.09 -5.37 3.40
CA LEU A 110 9.19 -4.40 4.00
C LEU A 110 8.95 -3.22 3.05
N PHE A 111 7.71 -2.75 3.02
CA PHE A 111 7.31 -1.50 2.37
C PHE A 111 6.81 -0.54 3.45
N GLY A 112 7.67 0.37 3.86
CA GLY A 112 7.54 1.10 5.10
C GLY A 112 7.57 0.16 6.31
N GLU A 113 6.97 0.61 7.41
CA GLU A 113 6.90 -0.17 8.67
C GLU A 113 5.69 -1.10 8.73
N ALA A 114 4.64 -0.78 7.94
CA ALA A 114 3.37 -1.46 8.03
C ALA A 114 3.30 -2.74 7.20
N PHE A 115 3.89 -2.77 5.99
CA PHE A 115 3.66 -3.83 5.03
C PHE A 115 4.84 -4.79 4.89
N LEU A 116 4.54 -6.09 4.82
CA LEU A 116 5.41 -7.13 4.32
C LEU A 116 4.90 -7.57 2.95
N VAL A 117 5.78 -7.51 1.96
CA VAL A 117 5.49 -7.82 0.56
C VAL A 117 6.30 -9.03 0.13
N ALA A 118 5.62 -10.08 -0.35
CA ALA A 118 6.26 -11.28 -0.87
C ALA A 118 5.68 -11.63 -2.26
N PRO A 119 6.18 -11.00 -3.34
CA PRO A 119 5.62 -11.15 -4.67
C PRO A 119 5.73 -12.59 -5.17
N ALA A 120 4.86 -12.98 -6.10
CA ALA A 120 4.96 -14.26 -6.78
C ALA A 120 6.22 -14.25 -7.67
N MET A 121 7.16 -15.17 -7.38
CA MET A 121 8.46 -15.26 -8.06
C MET A 121 8.49 -16.32 -9.17
N ARG A 122 7.40 -17.07 -9.33
CA ARG A 122 7.27 -18.14 -10.33
C ARG A 122 5.91 -18.06 -11.00
N PRO A 123 5.81 -18.43 -12.29
CA PRO A 123 4.52 -18.48 -12.96
C PRO A 123 3.64 -19.59 -12.35
N SER A 124 2.34 -19.50 -12.58
CA SER A 124 1.42 -20.60 -12.31
C SER A 124 1.80 -21.83 -13.16
N GLY A 125 1.70 -23.01 -12.57
CA GLY A 125 2.11 -24.26 -13.27
C GLY A 125 1.24 -24.64 -14.46
N ASP A 126 0.04 -24.05 -14.57
CA ASP A 126 -0.96 -24.32 -15.63
C ASP A 126 -1.03 -23.23 -16.72
N GLY A 127 -0.29 -22.14 -16.57
CA GLY A 127 -0.20 -21.06 -17.57
C GLY A 127 -1.49 -20.28 -17.83
N GLN A 128 -2.63 -20.68 -17.26
CA GLN A 128 -3.94 -20.14 -17.60
C GLN A 128 -4.69 -19.44 -16.46
N HIS A 129 -4.43 -19.78 -15.20
CA HIS A 129 -5.24 -19.30 -14.08
C HIS A 129 -4.51 -18.42 -13.09
N GLY A 130 -3.20 -18.22 -13.27
CA GLY A 130 -2.40 -17.33 -12.43
C GLY A 130 -2.39 -17.72 -10.94
N VAL A 131 -2.67 -18.99 -10.62
CA VAL A 131 -2.62 -19.47 -9.23
C VAL A 131 -1.20 -19.90 -8.90
N THR A 132 -0.63 -19.26 -7.88
CA THR A 132 0.71 -19.59 -7.39
C THR A 132 0.66 -19.90 -5.91
N GLU A 133 1.56 -20.78 -5.49
CA GLU A 133 1.81 -21.05 -4.09
C GLU A 133 3.18 -20.49 -3.71
N ARG A 134 3.26 -19.85 -2.56
CA ARG A 134 4.46 -19.21 -2.10
C ARG A 134 4.67 -19.41 -0.60
N SER A 135 5.86 -19.89 -0.22
CA SER A 135 6.33 -19.90 1.17
C SER A 135 7.01 -18.56 1.47
N LEU A 136 6.72 -18.00 2.63
CA LEU A 136 7.28 -16.74 3.12
C LEU A 136 7.41 -16.80 4.65
N TRP A 137 8.31 -16.01 5.19
CA TRP A 137 8.48 -15.86 6.61
C TRP A 137 7.71 -14.66 7.14
N LEU A 138 6.85 -14.85 8.14
CA LEU A 138 6.26 -13.77 8.93
C LEU A 138 7.09 -13.59 10.20
N PRO A 139 7.67 -12.41 10.44
CA PRO A 139 8.34 -12.10 11.71
C PRO A 139 7.42 -12.20 12.91
N GLU A 140 8.00 -12.29 14.10
CA GLU A 140 7.26 -12.34 15.36
C GLU A 140 6.23 -11.20 15.49
N GLY A 141 5.09 -11.49 16.14
CA GLY A 141 3.94 -10.61 16.27
C GLY A 141 2.76 -11.05 15.41
N ALA A 142 1.72 -10.27 15.39
CA ALA A 142 0.52 -10.56 14.60
C ALA A 142 0.52 -9.76 13.29
N TRP A 143 0.00 -10.39 12.24
CA TRP A 143 -0.09 -9.85 10.88
C TRP A 143 -1.48 -10.06 10.33
N TYR A 144 -1.91 -9.18 9.44
CA TYR A 144 -3.16 -9.30 8.70
C TYR A 144 -2.87 -9.53 7.22
N ASP A 145 -3.45 -10.57 6.62
CA ASP A 145 -3.51 -10.68 5.16
C ASP A 145 -4.33 -9.50 4.62
N TYR A 146 -3.72 -8.66 3.80
CA TYR A 146 -4.33 -7.42 3.33
C TYR A 146 -5.65 -7.63 2.59
N PHE A 147 -5.74 -8.70 1.79
CA PHE A 147 -6.89 -8.95 0.92
C PHE A 147 -8.06 -9.63 1.63
N THR A 148 -7.76 -10.43 2.64
CA THR A 148 -8.80 -11.22 3.35
C THR A 148 -9.16 -10.65 4.72
N GLY A 149 -8.33 -9.77 5.27
CA GLY A 149 -8.45 -9.29 6.64
C GLY A 149 -8.13 -10.36 7.71
N LYS A 150 -7.75 -11.58 7.29
CA LYS A 150 -7.44 -12.67 8.23
C LYS A 150 -6.19 -12.36 9.04
N ARG A 151 -6.30 -12.46 10.36
CA ARG A 151 -5.15 -12.35 11.27
C ARG A 151 -4.37 -13.66 11.31
N LEU A 152 -3.05 -13.54 11.33
CA LEU A 152 -2.09 -14.63 11.47
C LEU A 152 -1.08 -14.28 12.56
N GLU A 153 -0.59 -15.30 13.25
CA GLU A 153 0.53 -15.18 14.16
C GLU A 153 1.83 -15.39 13.40
N GLY A 154 2.80 -14.51 13.62
CA GLY A 154 4.13 -14.58 13.02
C GLY A 154 5.10 -15.43 13.85
N GLY A 155 6.41 -15.26 13.59
CA GLY A 155 7.49 -16.09 14.13
C GLY A 155 7.63 -17.42 13.40
N CYS A 156 7.02 -17.56 12.21
CA CYS A 156 7.01 -18.82 11.46
C CYS A 156 6.98 -18.60 9.95
N GLU A 157 7.32 -19.65 9.21
CA GLU A 157 7.03 -19.72 7.78
C GLU A 157 5.56 -20.08 7.55
N ILE A 158 4.97 -19.45 6.57
CA ILE A 158 3.62 -19.75 6.09
C ILE A 158 3.63 -19.99 4.58
N THR A 159 2.63 -20.71 4.10
CA THR A 159 2.39 -20.87 2.67
C THR A 159 1.11 -20.16 2.28
N ARG A 160 1.18 -19.34 1.22
CA ARG A 160 0.05 -18.57 0.69
C ARG A 160 -0.20 -18.94 -0.76
N THR A 161 -1.40 -19.42 -1.04
CA THR A 161 -1.91 -19.59 -2.40
C THR A 161 -2.62 -18.31 -2.82
N SER A 162 -2.33 -17.81 -4.02
CA SER A 162 -2.93 -16.58 -4.57
C SER A 162 -3.15 -16.71 -6.07
N ASP A 163 -4.24 -16.11 -6.55
CA ASP A 163 -4.54 -15.90 -7.97
C ASP A 163 -4.04 -14.52 -8.43
N LEU A 164 -4.46 -14.08 -9.64
CA LEU A 164 -4.11 -12.74 -10.16
C LEU A 164 -4.82 -11.59 -9.44
N ARG A 165 -5.84 -11.86 -8.61
CA ARG A 165 -6.57 -10.80 -7.86
C ARG A 165 -5.87 -10.44 -6.56
N SER A 166 -4.97 -11.31 -6.07
CA SER A 166 -4.26 -11.13 -4.81
C SER A 166 -2.82 -11.62 -4.93
N PHE A 167 -1.99 -11.19 -3.99
CA PHE A 167 -0.63 -11.67 -3.82
C PHE A 167 -0.29 -11.62 -2.32
N PRO A 168 0.75 -12.33 -1.88
CA PRO A 168 1.14 -12.29 -0.47
C PRO A 168 1.54 -10.87 -0.05
N LEU A 169 0.61 -10.20 0.64
CA LEU A 169 0.72 -8.87 1.20
C LEU A 169 0.14 -8.89 2.60
N TYR A 170 0.98 -8.57 3.57
CA TYR A 170 0.61 -8.60 4.99
C TYR A 170 0.83 -7.25 5.63
N VAL A 171 -0.01 -6.93 6.62
CA VAL A 171 0.09 -5.69 7.39
C VAL A 171 0.29 -6.05 8.85
N ARG A 172 1.27 -5.41 9.49
CA ARG A 172 1.56 -5.60 10.90
C ARG A 172 0.38 -5.14 11.77
N ALA A 173 -0.02 -5.93 12.75
CA ALA A 173 -1.00 -5.53 13.73
C ALA A 173 -0.54 -4.27 14.49
N GLY A 174 -1.48 -3.37 14.79
CA GLY A 174 -1.19 -2.07 15.40
C GLY A 174 -0.77 -0.99 14.38
N SER A 175 -0.64 -1.30 13.09
CA SER A 175 -0.29 -0.30 12.07
C SER A 175 -1.41 0.71 11.81
N LEU A 176 -1.00 1.92 11.46
CA LEU A 176 -1.85 3.01 10.97
C LEU A 176 -1.38 3.43 9.59
N VAL A 177 -2.24 3.28 8.59
CA VAL A 177 -1.94 3.55 7.18
C VAL A 177 -2.89 4.63 6.67
N PRO A 178 -2.40 5.85 6.41
CA PRO A 178 -3.20 6.86 5.74
C PRO A 178 -3.36 6.51 4.26
N MET A 179 -4.59 6.60 3.78
CA MET A 179 -4.98 6.33 2.41
C MET A 179 -5.86 7.45 1.87
N THR A 180 -6.03 7.48 0.56
CA THR A 180 -6.97 8.39 -0.12
C THR A 180 -7.84 7.63 -1.10
N GLU A 181 -8.89 8.27 -1.60
CA GLU A 181 -9.62 7.74 -2.76
C GLU A 181 -8.72 7.84 -4.00
N PRO A 182 -8.61 6.76 -4.81
CA PRO A 182 -7.82 6.78 -6.02
C PRO A 182 -8.34 7.83 -7.01
N GLY A 183 -7.53 8.84 -7.31
CA GLY A 183 -7.79 9.83 -8.35
C GLY A 183 -7.16 9.48 -9.70
N ASP A 184 -7.32 10.35 -10.68
CA ASP A 184 -6.78 10.16 -12.03
C ASP A 184 -5.26 10.45 -12.08
N TYR A 185 -4.72 11.20 -11.11
CA TYR A 185 -3.29 11.52 -10.99
C TYR A 185 -2.90 11.73 -9.52
N VAL A 186 -1.62 11.54 -9.24
CA VAL A 186 -1.08 11.51 -7.86
C VAL A 186 -0.87 12.89 -7.25
N SER A 187 -0.76 13.96 -8.05
CA SER A 187 -0.64 15.33 -7.59
C SER A 187 -1.98 15.99 -7.23
N ALA A 188 -3.09 15.21 -7.26
CA ALA A 188 -4.38 15.73 -6.81
C ALA A 188 -4.32 16.06 -5.30
N PRO A 189 -4.92 17.19 -4.88
CA PRO A 189 -4.98 17.56 -3.48
C PRO A 189 -5.63 16.47 -2.62
N LEU A 190 -5.12 16.24 -1.42
CA LEU A 190 -5.62 15.23 -0.48
C LEU A 190 -6.92 15.70 0.17
N THR A 191 -8.02 15.68 -0.59
CA THR A 191 -9.37 16.09 -0.15
C THR A 191 -10.11 15.02 0.65
N THR A 192 -9.67 13.77 0.54
CA THR A 192 -10.22 12.65 1.30
C THR A 192 -9.07 11.89 1.97
N LEU A 193 -9.14 11.74 3.28
CA LEU A 193 -8.19 10.99 4.07
C LEU A 193 -8.90 9.82 4.75
N THR A 194 -8.48 8.61 4.44
CA THR A 194 -8.92 7.40 5.13
C THR A 194 -7.81 6.90 6.05
N LEU A 195 -8.09 6.85 7.33
CA LEU A 195 -7.19 6.27 8.33
C LEU A 195 -7.50 4.79 8.47
N ARG A 196 -6.68 3.94 7.87
CA ARG A 196 -6.82 2.50 7.97
C ARG A 196 -5.91 1.95 9.05
N ALA A 197 -6.50 1.51 10.15
CA ALA A 197 -5.81 0.90 11.27
C ALA A 197 -6.00 -0.62 11.28
N TYR A 198 -5.04 -1.33 11.85
CA TYR A 198 -5.08 -2.78 12.02
C TYR A 198 -5.03 -3.11 13.49
N ALA A 199 -6.06 -3.76 14.01
CA ALA A 199 -6.22 -3.99 15.44
C ALA A 199 -4.97 -4.66 16.04
N PRO A 200 -4.40 -4.12 17.13
CA PRO A 200 -3.23 -4.69 17.78
C PRO A 200 -3.57 -5.91 18.62
N VAL A 201 -2.54 -6.60 19.09
CA VAL A 201 -2.65 -7.57 20.18
C VAL A 201 -2.31 -6.84 21.47
N GLY A 202 -3.33 -6.62 22.33
CA GLY A 202 -3.17 -5.86 23.57
C GLY A 202 -3.11 -4.34 23.37
N ASN A 203 -2.56 -3.65 24.35
CA ASN A 203 -2.42 -2.20 24.31
C ASN A 203 -1.34 -1.79 23.31
N CYS A 204 -1.59 -0.74 22.54
CA CYS A 204 -0.69 -0.26 21.51
C CYS A 204 -0.89 1.25 21.29
N ARG A 205 0.19 1.95 20.99
CA ARG A 205 0.14 3.32 20.48
C ARG A 205 1.06 3.46 19.28
N THR A 206 0.49 3.80 18.13
CA THR A 206 1.20 4.02 16.87
C THR A 206 0.95 5.45 16.40
N THR A 207 1.98 6.08 15.88
CA THR A 207 1.90 7.43 15.30
C THR A 207 2.37 7.42 13.86
N PHE A 208 1.84 8.33 13.04
CA PHE A 208 2.26 8.57 11.68
C PHE A 208 2.23 10.08 11.43
N ASP A 209 3.37 10.67 11.08
CA ASP A 209 3.51 12.11 10.84
C ASP A 209 3.30 12.39 9.35
N LEU A 210 2.02 12.49 8.94
CA LEU A 210 1.60 12.70 7.55
C LEU A 210 2.25 13.97 7.00
N TYR A 211 2.95 13.83 5.87
CA TYR A 211 3.64 14.91 5.17
C TYR A 211 2.91 15.30 3.90
N GLU A 212 2.78 16.61 3.68
CA GLU A 212 2.17 17.21 2.49
C GLU A 212 2.96 18.45 2.05
N ASP A 213 3.09 18.66 0.74
CA ASP A 213 3.61 19.84 0.08
C ASP A 213 2.97 19.98 -1.31
N GLU A 214 3.41 20.91 -2.14
CA GLU A 214 2.87 21.08 -3.51
C GLU A 214 3.18 19.91 -4.45
N GLY A 215 4.23 19.11 -4.17
CA GLY A 215 4.58 17.91 -4.94
C GLY A 215 5.32 18.15 -6.27
N GLU A 216 5.33 19.36 -6.80
CA GLU A 216 5.85 19.66 -8.16
C GLU A 216 7.05 20.65 -8.16
N ASN A 217 7.47 21.13 -7.00
CA ASN A 217 8.57 22.09 -6.86
C ASN A 217 9.49 21.75 -5.67
N PHE A 218 10.49 22.60 -5.42
CA PHE A 218 11.44 22.47 -4.31
C PHE A 218 11.14 23.45 -3.15
N ASP A 219 9.94 23.99 -3.06
CA ASP A 219 9.61 24.96 -2.01
C ASP A 219 9.54 24.34 -0.62
N TYR A 220 9.45 23.01 -0.54
CA TYR A 220 9.63 22.29 0.72
C TYR A 220 11.01 22.53 1.37
N GLU A 221 12.06 22.82 0.59
CA GLU A 221 13.39 23.21 1.10
C GLU A 221 13.36 24.57 1.82
N LYS A 222 12.38 25.42 1.50
CA LYS A 222 12.10 26.70 2.16
C LYS A 222 11.15 26.56 3.34
N GLY A 223 10.74 25.33 3.68
CA GLY A 223 9.83 25.04 4.77
C GLY A 223 8.35 25.09 4.39
N LEU A 224 8.01 25.25 3.09
CA LEU A 224 6.63 25.24 2.62
C LEU A 224 6.11 23.80 2.53
N ASN A 225 5.72 23.28 3.66
CA ASN A 225 5.14 21.96 3.80
C ASN A 225 4.25 21.92 5.04
N ARG A 226 3.44 20.87 5.11
CA ARG A 226 2.52 20.60 6.22
C ARG A 226 2.79 19.23 6.80
N ARG A 227 2.73 19.13 8.14
CA ARG A 227 2.79 17.85 8.85
C ARG A 227 1.62 17.72 9.80
N THR A 228 0.95 16.58 9.74
CA THR A 228 -0.20 16.26 10.57
C THR A 228 0.07 14.96 11.32
N LEU A 229 0.16 15.05 12.66
CA LEU A 229 0.36 13.86 13.46
C LEU A 229 -0.96 13.07 13.57
N LEU A 230 -0.91 11.84 13.07
CA LEU A 230 -1.96 10.83 13.18
C LEU A 230 -1.59 9.88 14.30
N THR A 231 -2.52 9.54 15.18
CA THR A 231 -2.29 8.59 16.27
C THR A 231 -3.36 7.52 16.28
N TYR A 232 -2.95 6.27 16.43
CA TYR A 232 -3.81 5.15 16.75
C TYR A 232 -3.42 4.61 18.13
N ASP A 233 -4.33 4.71 19.08
CA ASP A 233 -4.18 4.24 20.45
C ASP A 233 -5.22 3.15 20.74
N CYS A 234 -4.77 2.04 21.27
CA CYS A 234 -5.61 0.96 21.77
C CYS A 234 -5.25 0.68 23.21
N SER A 235 -6.15 0.99 24.12
CA SER A 235 -5.96 0.84 25.57
C SER A 235 -7.23 0.32 26.20
N ASP A 236 -7.13 -0.78 26.93
CA ASP A 236 -8.23 -1.39 27.69
C ASP A 236 -9.48 -1.70 26.84
N GLY A 237 -9.26 -2.13 25.59
CA GLY A 237 -10.32 -2.45 24.63
C GLY A 237 -10.95 -1.23 23.96
N ILE A 238 -10.49 -0.01 24.28
CA ILE A 238 -10.92 1.21 23.60
C ILE A 238 -9.92 1.54 22.51
N GLN A 239 -10.41 1.70 21.27
CA GLN A 239 -9.61 2.11 20.13
C GLN A 239 -9.90 3.58 19.80
N ARG A 240 -8.86 4.38 19.73
CA ARG A 240 -8.94 5.82 19.44
C ARG A 240 -8.03 6.18 18.29
N LEU A 241 -8.57 6.85 17.27
CA LEU A 241 -7.80 7.49 16.23
C LEU A 241 -7.90 9.00 16.40
N SER A 242 -6.78 9.68 16.30
CA SER A 242 -6.70 11.14 16.45
C SER A 242 -5.93 11.73 15.28
N VAL A 243 -6.42 12.86 14.80
CA VAL A 243 -5.78 13.73 13.81
C VAL A 243 -5.50 15.03 14.52
N GLU A 244 -4.23 15.38 14.68
CA GLU A 244 -3.85 16.64 15.33
C GLU A 244 -3.98 17.82 14.36
N THR A 245 -3.99 19.03 14.92
CA THR A 245 -3.89 20.24 14.11
C THR A 245 -2.61 20.23 13.30
N PRO A 246 -2.67 20.49 11.98
CA PRO A 246 -1.48 20.52 11.13
C PRO A 246 -0.46 21.56 11.60
N ARG A 247 0.81 21.25 11.38
CA ARG A 247 1.96 22.15 11.60
C ARG A 247 2.55 22.55 10.27
N GLY A 248 2.84 23.81 10.09
CA GLY A 248 3.29 24.36 8.81
C GLY A 248 2.15 24.57 7.83
N ASP A 249 2.50 25.12 6.67
CA ASP A 249 1.55 25.35 5.58
C ASP A 249 2.28 25.48 4.25
N TYR A 250 1.55 25.37 3.14
CA TYR A 250 2.06 25.56 1.78
C TYR A 250 0.95 26.13 0.88
N PRO A 251 1.30 26.81 -0.23
CA PRO A 251 0.30 27.27 -1.20
C PRO A 251 -0.59 26.09 -1.65
N GLU A 252 -1.87 26.36 -1.83
CA GLU A 252 -2.87 25.37 -2.26
C GLU A 252 -3.13 24.21 -1.28
N ALA A 253 -2.62 24.30 -0.05
CA ALA A 253 -2.96 23.35 0.99
C ALA A 253 -4.46 23.28 1.23
N VAL A 254 -4.99 22.07 1.32
CA VAL A 254 -6.42 21.85 1.52
C VAL A 254 -6.83 22.39 2.88
N ALA A 255 -7.83 23.25 2.95
CA ALA A 255 -8.34 23.81 4.20
C ALA A 255 -9.28 22.84 4.95
N GLU A 256 -10.00 22.02 4.21
CA GLU A 256 -10.96 21.06 4.74
C GLU A 256 -10.85 19.74 3.97
N ARG A 257 -11.01 18.62 4.64
CA ARG A 257 -11.02 17.29 4.01
C ARG A 257 -12.07 16.37 4.61
N THR A 258 -12.57 15.45 3.80
CA THR A 258 -13.39 14.35 4.31
C THR A 258 -12.49 13.33 5.00
N CYS A 259 -12.85 12.95 6.23
CA CYS A 259 -12.14 11.96 7.01
C CYS A 259 -12.96 10.69 7.15
N ASN A 260 -12.36 9.55 6.84
CA ASN A 260 -12.93 8.23 7.06
C ASN A 260 -11.98 7.41 7.95
N VAL A 261 -12.54 6.47 8.68
CA VAL A 261 -11.77 5.53 9.50
C VAL A 261 -12.16 4.11 9.12
N GLU A 262 -11.16 3.27 8.97
CA GLU A 262 -11.32 1.82 8.82
C GLU A 262 -10.47 1.12 9.87
N ILE A 263 -11.05 0.16 10.61
CA ILE A 263 -10.29 -0.67 11.56
C ILE A 263 -10.51 -2.13 11.19
N VAL A 264 -9.43 -2.77 10.73
CA VAL A 264 -9.40 -4.19 10.35
C VAL A 264 -9.13 -5.05 11.57
N GLY A 265 -9.82 -6.17 11.70
CA GLY A 265 -9.62 -7.15 12.77
C GLY A 265 -10.21 -6.73 14.11
N THR A 266 -11.17 -5.81 14.12
CA THR A 266 -11.82 -5.35 15.35
C THR A 266 -13.18 -6.05 15.55
N PRO A 267 -13.51 -6.47 16.79
CA PRO A 267 -14.85 -6.93 17.08
C PRO A 267 -15.88 -5.81 16.88
N LYS A 268 -17.14 -6.17 16.71
CA LYS A 268 -18.21 -5.18 16.57
C LYS A 268 -18.26 -4.27 17.77
N PRO A 269 -18.09 -2.94 17.59
CA PRO A 269 -18.10 -2.02 18.72
C PRO A 269 -19.50 -1.86 19.32
N ALA A 270 -19.56 -1.67 20.63
CA ALA A 270 -20.80 -1.33 21.32
C ALA A 270 -21.19 0.15 21.13
N LEU A 271 -20.19 1.02 20.93
CA LEU A 271 -20.37 2.46 20.76
C LEU A 271 -19.27 3.01 19.85
N VAL A 272 -19.64 3.91 18.95
CA VAL A 272 -18.72 4.70 18.15
C VAL A 272 -18.99 6.17 18.40
N THR A 273 -17.95 6.95 18.64
CA THR A 273 -18.06 8.42 18.80
C THR A 273 -17.08 9.12 17.86
N VAL A 274 -17.46 10.28 17.35
CA VAL A 274 -16.60 11.18 16.59
C VAL A 274 -16.61 12.54 17.30
N ASN A 275 -15.44 13.02 17.70
CA ASN A 275 -15.27 14.26 18.49
C ASN A 275 -16.16 14.29 19.75
N GLY A 276 -16.30 13.13 20.42
CA GLY A 276 -17.11 13.00 21.64
C GLY A 276 -18.62 12.85 21.42
N VAL A 277 -19.11 12.97 20.18
CA VAL A 277 -20.53 12.81 19.84
C VAL A 277 -20.78 11.41 19.31
N VAL A 278 -21.89 10.79 19.72
CA VAL A 278 -22.30 9.47 19.22
C VAL A 278 -22.47 9.51 17.70
N CYS A 279 -21.74 8.63 17.03
CA CYS A 279 -21.76 8.50 15.58
C CYS A 279 -22.68 7.33 15.19
N ASN A 280 -23.57 7.57 14.22
CA ASN A 280 -24.45 6.54 13.66
C ASN A 280 -24.12 6.21 12.20
N THR A 281 -23.12 6.89 11.62
CA THR A 281 -22.65 6.68 10.24
C THR A 281 -21.46 5.72 10.19
N TRP A 282 -21.69 4.50 10.68
CA TRP A 282 -20.69 3.43 10.64
C TRP A 282 -21.29 2.09 10.22
N SER A 283 -20.45 1.23 9.74
CA SER A 283 -20.78 -0.17 9.43
C SER A 283 -19.71 -1.10 9.98
N TRP A 284 -20.11 -2.33 10.27
CA TRP A 284 -19.18 -3.39 10.66
C TRP A 284 -19.54 -4.66 9.90
N ASP A 285 -18.57 -5.23 9.20
CA ASP A 285 -18.72 -6.46 8.44
C ASP A 285 -17.37 -7.21 8.40
N ASN A 286 -17.37 -8.51 8.65
CA ASN A 286 -16.19 -9.36 8.59
C ASN A 286 -14.97 -8.78 9.36
N ASP A 287 -15.20 -8.34 10.61
CA ASP A 287 -14.19 -7.72 11.47
C ASP A 287 -13.59 -6.41 10.93
N LEU A 288 -14.22 -5.80 9.94
CA LEU A 288 -13.92 -4.48 9.44
C LEU A 288 -14.95 -3.46 9.95
N LEU A 289 -14.48 -2.51 10.74
CA LEU A 289 -15.26 -1.33 11.11
C LEU A 289 -14.95 -0.19 10.12
N THR A 290 -15.98 0.40 9.56
CA THR A 290 -15.88 1.61 8.73
C THR A 290 -16.71 2.73 9.35
N VAL A 291 -16.09 3.89 9.56
CA VAL A 291 -16.72 5.08 10.13
C VAL A 291 -16.54 6.25 9.16
N ARG A 292 -17.63 6.92 8.85
CA ARG A 292 -17.63 8.17 8.08
C ARG A 292 -17.66 9.36 9.05
N CYS A 293 -16.52 10.00 9.23
CA CYS A 293 -16.38 11.08 10.21
C CYS A 293 -16.87 12.44 9.68
N GLY A 294 -17.10 12.57 8.36
CA GLY A 294 -17.49 13.83 7.74
C GLY A 294 -16.30 14.75 7.44
N THR A 295 -16.58 16.02 7.23
CA THR A 295 -15.57 17.03 6.91
C THR A 295 -14.89 17.52 8.19
N VAL A 296 -13.57 17.63 8.14
CA VAL A 296 -12.72 18.15 9.21
C VAL A 296 -11.80 19.24 8.64
N SER A 297 -11.37 20.17 9.49
CA SER A 297 -10.30 21.11 9.12
C SER A 297 -9.01 20.31 8.84
N ALA A 298 -8.35 20.64 7.76
CA ALA A 298 -7.17 19.93 7.27
C ALA A 298 -5.89 20.70 7.60
#